data_a896dbb94020c4c622a11aaad17cb12c
#
_entry.id   a896dbb94020c4c622a11aaad17cb12c
#
_cell.length_a   1.000
_cell.length_b   1.000
_cell.length_c   1.000
_cell.angle_alpha   90.00
_cell.angle_beta   90.00
_cell.angle_gamma   90.00
#
_symmetry.space_group_name_H-M   'P 1'
#
loop_
_entity.id
_entity.type
_entity.pdbx_description
1 polymer ?
#
loop_
_entity_poly.entity_id
_entity_poly.type
_entity_poly.pdbx_seq_one_letter_code
_entity_poly.pdbx_strand_id
1 'polypeptide(L)'
;MVATQSIGYYIYLVRSRSVGKIMDGKANLMAAKLINIREMSKRSSVPAATLRYYEKLGLITSERKTSGSHRHYSEATLHRITYITLAQRAGFSLEEIAEQLAMLPNIHPVPPKVWGPLHKIWERRIDQRVAELKQLKINLRRCTRDASR
;
A
#
# COMPACT_ATOMS: atom_id res chain seq x y z
N MET A 1 -5.58 -10.50 -15.10
CA MET A 1 -6.96 -10.28 -14.63
C MET A 1 -7.09 -10.32 -13.08
N VAL A 2 -6.10 -9.84 -12.33
CA VAL A 2 -6.07 -9.94 -10.84
C VAL A 2 -6.01 -8.55 -10.14
N ALA A 3 -5.97 -7.45 -10.89
CA ALA A 3 -5.77 -6.11 -10.35
C ALA A 3 -7.04 -5.39 -9.84
N THR A 4 -8.23 -5.92 -10.13
CA THR A 4 -9.50 -5.20 -9.88
C THR A 4 -10.02 -5.40 -8.45
N GLN A 5 -9.63 -6.46 -7.75
CA GLN A 5 -10.14 -6.74 -6.40
C GLN A 5 -9.48 -5.89 -5.31
N SER A 6 -8.20 -5.52 -5.45
CA SER A 6 -7.50 -4.68 -4.45
C SER A 6 -8.02 -3.24 -4.43
N ILE A 7 -8.44 -2.70 -5.57
CA ILE A 7 -9.00 -1.34 -5.67
C ILE A 7 -10.38 -1.28 -5.02
N GLY A 8 -11.20 -2.33 -5.18
CA GLY A 8 -12.51 -2.44 -4.54
C GLY A 8 -12.43 -2.44 -3.01
N TYR A 9 -11.42 -3.06 -2.44
CA TYR A 9 -11.22 -3.10 -0.99
C TYR A 9 -10.77 -1.74 -0.43
N TYR A 10 -9.95 -1.00 -1.15
CA TYR A 10 -9.54 0.35 -0.77
C TYR A 10 -10.73 1.33 -0.83
N ILE A 11 -11.55 1.25 -1.88
CA ILE A 11 -12.77 2.07 -2.02
C ILE A 11 -13.79 1.70 -0.94
N TYR A 12 -13.90 0.43 -0.57
CA TYR A 12 -14.77 -0.03 0.50
C TYR A 12 -14.35 0.54 1.87
N LEU A 13 -13.06 0.58 2.16
CA LEU A 13 -12.53 1.17 3.40
C LEU A 13 -12.74 2.69 3.48
N VAL A 14 -12.60 3.40 2.36
CA VAL A 14 -12.84 4.85 2.31
C VAL A 14 -14.34 5.17 2.38
N ARG A 15 -15.19 4.28 1.89
CA ARG A 15 -16.66 4.49 1.82
C ARG A 15 -17.43 3.94 3.01
N SER A 16 -16.82 3.11 3.82
CA SER A 16 -17.40 2.60 5.04
C SER A 16 -17.50 3.70 6.10
N ARG A 17 -18.63 4.40 6.11
CA ARG A 17 -19.02 5.46 7.06
C ARG A 17 -19.24 4.95 8.50
N SER A 18 -18.61 3.88 8.91
CA SER A 18 -18.71 3.33 10.26
C SER A 18 -17.60 3.80 11.22
N VAL A 19 -17.01 4.98 10.98
CA VAL A 19 -16.06 5.60 11.92
C VAL A 19 -16.77 6.50 12.95
N GLY A 20 -18.09 6.49 12.98
CA GLY A 20 -18.91 7.41 13.80
C GLY A 20 -19.28 6.94 15.20
N LYS A 21 -18.72 5.86 15.75
CA LYS A 21 -19.10 5.43 17.10
C LYS A 21 -18.05 4.60 17.83
N ILE A 22 -16.85 5.16 18.01
CA ILE A 22 -15.91 4.69 19.03
C ILE A 22 -15.32 5.92 19.72
N MET A 23 -16.15 6.60 20.48
CA MET A 23 -15.73 7.50 21.53
C MET A 23 -16.42 7.07 22.81
N ASP A 24 -15.99 5.96 23.38
CA ASP A 24 -16.13 5.70 24.80
C ASP A 24 -14.91 4.95 25.28
N GLY A 25 -14.18 5.62 26.15
CA GLY A 25 -12.90 5.21 26.70
C GLY A 25 -12.98 3.92 27.50
N LYS A 26 -12.66 2.85 26.82
CA LYS A 26 -11.93 1.71 27.37
C LYS A 26 -11.18 1.14 26.18
N ALA A 27 -9.86 1.33 26.20
CA ALA A 27 -8.96 0.64 25.32
C ALA A 27 -9.17 -0.88 25.50
N ASN A 28 -10.15 -1.41 24.80
CA ASN A 28 -10.19 -2.82 24.54
C ASN A 28 -9.04 -3.04 23.54
N LEU A 29 -7.88 -3.38 24.08
CA LEU A 29 -6.82 -4.06 23.37
C LEU A 29 -7.42 -5.38 22.92
N MET A 30 -8.34 -5.32 21.95
CA MET A 30 -8.74 -6.50 21.20
C MET A 30 -7.43 -7.05 20.67
N ALA A 31 -7.05 -8.23 21.13
CA ALA A 31 -5.91 -8.98 20.68
C ALA A 31 -5.91 -8.89 19.15
N ALA A 32 -5.01 -8.07 18.62
CA ALA A 32 -4.97 -7.78 17.19
C ALA A 32 -4.89 -9.14 16.50
N LYS A 33 -5.88 -9.47 15.69
CA LYS A 33 -5.96 -10.76 15.02
C LYS A 33 -4.68 -10.95 14.22
N LEU A 34 -3.80 -11.79 14.71
CA LEU A 34 -2.51 -12.04 14.09
C LEU A 34 -2.72 -12.99 12.91
N ILE A 35 -2.18 -12.61 11.78
CA ILE A 35 -2.30 -13.31 10.49
C ILE A 35 -0.93 -13.89 10.17
N ASN A 36 -0.86 -15.18 9.82
CA ASN A 36 0.38 -15.78 9.37
C ASN A 36 0.76 -15.32 7.96
N ILE A 37 2.03 -15.52 7.57
CA ILE A 37 2.54 -15.04 6.28
C ILE A 37 1.79 -15.62 5.07
N ARG A 38 1.28 -16.83 5.16
CA ARG A 38 0.52 -17.48 4.07
C ARG A 38 -0.81 -16.76 3.86
N GLU A 39 -1.54 -16.52 4.93
CA GLU A 39 -2.81 -15.77 4.88
C GLU A 39 -2.59 -14.30 4.49
N MET A 40 -1.52 -13.68 4.99
CA MET A 40 -1.14 -12.32 4.60
C MET A 40 -0.84 -12.24 3.09
N SER A 41 -0.08 -13.19 2.55
CA SER A 41 0.22 -13.29 1.12
C SER A 41 -1.06 -13.46 0.29
N LYS A 42 -1.98 -14.32 0.72
CA LYS A 42 -3.27 -14.53 0.05
C LYS A 42 -4.12 -13.25 0.05
N ARG A 43 -4.25 -12.60 1.19
CA ARG A 43 -5.10 -11.40 1.34
C ARG A 43 -4.53 -10.16 0.65
N SER A 44 -3.21 -9.99 0.66
CA SER A 44 -2.53 -8.86 0.02
C SER A 44 -2.25 -9.09 -1.46
N SER A 45 -2.36 -10.31 -1.95
CA SER A 45 -1.91 -10.73 -3.30
C SER A 45 -0.42 -10.47 -3.54
N VAL A 46 0.37 -10.41 -2.47
CA VAL A 46 1.83 -10.21 -2.53
C VAL A 46 2.52 -11.52 -2.14
N PRO A 47 3.47 -12.02 -2.94
CA PRO A 47 4.20 -13.26 -2.64
C PRO A 47 4.88 -13.21 -1.27
N ALA A 48 4.92 -14.33 -0.55
CA ALA A 48 5.55 -14.44 0.77
C ALA A 48 7.04 -14.03 0.76
N ALA A 49 7.75 -14.28 -0.34
CA ALA A 49 9.13 -13.84 -0.53
C ALA A 49 9.24 -12.31 -0.55
N THR A 50 8.32 -11.64 -1.23
CA THR A 50 8.24 -10.17 -1.28
C THR A 50 7.89 -9.58 0.09
N LEU A 51 6.98 -10.22 0.84
CA LEU A 51 6.66 -9.80 2.21
C LEU A 51 7.88 -9.90 3.14
N ARG A 52 8.68 -10.95 3.03
CA ARG A 52 9.95 -11.06 3.78
C ARG A 52 10.95 -9.99 3.37
N TYR A 53 10.98 -9.63 2.10
CA TYR A 53 11.82 -8.55 1.60
C TYR A 53 11.38 -7.20 2.16
N TYR A 54 10.09 -6.90 2.17
CA TYR A 54 9.56 -5.69 2.81
C TYR A 54 9.88 -5.63 4.31
N GLU A 55 9.81 -6.76 5.00
CA GLU A 55 10.21 -6.86 6.41
C GLU A 55 11.70 -6.57 6.58
N LYS A 56 12.56 -7.12 5.71
CA LYS A 56 14.01 -6.87 5.72
C LYS A 56 14.34 -5.38 5.50
N LEU A 57 13.57 -4.69 4.67
CA LEU A 57 13.72 -3.25 4.43
C LEU A 57 13.06 -2.39 5.52
N GLY A 58 12.44 -2.98 6.53
CA GLY A 58 11.73 -2.24 7.58
C GLY A 58 10.42 -1.58 7.14
N LEU A 59 9.93 -1.91 5.94
CA LEU A 59 8.67 -1.38 5.42
C LEU A 59 7.46 -1.94 6.17
N ILE A 60 7.55 -3.18 6.62
CA ILE A 60 6.54 -3.85 7.46
C ILE A 60 7.23 -4.55 8.63
N THR A 61 6.48 -4.83 9.68
CA THR A 61 6.96 -5.54 10.87
C THR A 61 6.13 -6.79 11.12
N SER A 62 6.78 -7.83 11.58
CA SER A 62 6.12 -9.04 12.05
C SER A 62 6.26 -9.19 13.57
N GLU A 63 5.29 -9.86 14.17
CA GLU A 63 5.31 -10.24 15.57
C GLU A 63 5.65 -11.74 15.67
N ARG A 64 6.47 -12.10 16.64
CA ARG A 64 6.77 -13.49 16.98
C ARG A 64 6.28 -13.75 18.39
N LYS A 65 5.41 -14.75 18.57
CA LYS A 65 4.88 -15.10 19.89
C LYS A 65 5.96 -15.69 20.81
N THR A 66 6.94 -16.39 20.23
CA THR A 66 8.05 -17.01 20.94
C THR A 66 9.28 -17.13 20.02
N SER A 67 10.46 -17.24 20.60
CA SER A 67 11.69 -17.52 19.86
C SER A 67 11.51 -18.83 19.06
N GLY A 68 11.66 -18.77 17.73
CA GLY A 68 11.44 -19.89 16.82
C GLY A 68 10.02 -20.04 16.26
N SER A 69 9.04 -19.23 16.71
CA SER A 69 7.69 -19.28 16.18
C SER A 69 7.56 -18.66 14.78
N HIS A 70 6.52 -19.07 14.05
CA HIS A 70 6.22 -18.49 12.74
C HIS A 70 5.91 -17.00 12.82
N ARG A 71 6.25 -16.26 11.75
CA ARG A 71 5.93 -14.85 11.60
C ARG A 71 4.43 -14.62 11.54
N HIS A 72 3.96 -13.69 12.33
CA HIS A 72 2.59 -13.21 12.34
C HIS A 72 2.56 -11.71 12.09
N TYR A 73 1.52 -11.24 11.46
CA TYR A 73 1.33 -9.84 11.10
C TYR A 73 -0.02 -9.35 11.62
N SER A 74 -0.08 -8.11 12.04
CA SER A 74 -1.35 -7.48 12.41
C SER A 74 -2.18 -7.14 11.17
N GLU A 75 -3.48 -6.95 11.32
CA GLU A 75 -4.32 -6.45 10.22
C GLU A 75 -3.89 -5.05 9.73
N ALA A 76 -3.32 -4.22 10.60
CA ALA A 76 -2.75 -2.94 10.23
C ALA A 76 -1.63 -3.08 9.19
N THR A 77 -0.85 -4.16 9.25
CA THR A 77 0.18 -4.48 8.26
C THR A 77 -0.41 -4.71 6.86
N LEU A 78 -1.61 -5.26 6.76
CA LEU A 78 -2.29 -5.44 5.47
C LEU A 78 -2.55 -4.09 4.77
N HIS A 79 -3.01 -3.09 5.51
CA HIS A 79 -3.21 -1.74 4.98
C HIS A 79 -1.88 -1.13 4.52
N ARG A 80 -0.82 -1.33 5.29
CA ARG A 80 0.52 -0.86 4.95
C ARG A 80 1.06 -1.52 3.68
N ILE A 81 0.85 -2.82 3.50
CA ILE A 81 1.19 -3.55 2.26
C ILE A 81 0.40 -3.01 1.08
N THR A 82 -0.90 -2.77 1.24
CA THR A 82 -1.74 -2.18 0.19
C THR A 82 -1.21 -0.81 -0.24
N TYR A 83 -0.81 0.02 0.72
CA TYR A 83 -0.17 1.31 0.45
C TYR A 83 1.12 1.14 -0.37
N ILE A 84 2.01 0.25 0.06
CA ILE A 84 3.29 -0.02 -0.62
C ILE A 84 3.05 -0.45 -2.08
N THR A 85 2.14 -1.38 -2.30
CA THR A 85 1.85 -1.89 -3.64
C THR A 85 1.25 -0.84 -4.57
N LEU A 86 0.37 0.02 -4.05
CA LEU A 86 -0.19 1.13 -4.82
C LEU A 86 0.86 2.18 -5.15
N ALA A 87 1.73 2.53 -4.19
CA ALA A 87 2.82 3.48 -4.41
C ALA A 87 3.81 2.99 -5.47
N GLN A 88 4.19 1.71 -5.43
CA GLN A 88 5.03 1.11 -6.47
C GLN A 88 4.37 1.18 -7.85
N ARG A 89 3.06 0.94 -7.94
CA ARG A 89 2.31 1.08 -9.21
C ARG A 89 2.23 2.53 -9.70
N ALA A 90 2.25 3.50 -8.81
CA ALA A 90 2.35 4.92 -9.14
C ALA A 90 3.77 5.34 -9.57
N GLY A 91 4.76 4.44 -9.45
CA GLY A 91 6.14 4.65 -9.88
C GLY A 91 7.07 5.16 -8.78
N PHE A 92 6.71 5.01 -7.51
CA PHE A 92 7.61 5.29 -6.40
C PHE A 92 8.57 4.13 -6.16
N SER A 93 9.82 4.43 -5.83
CA SER A 93 10.79 3.44 -5.37
C SER A 93 10.47 3.00 -3.93
N LEU A 94 11.06 1.87 -3.50
CA LEU A 94 10.87 1.40 -2.13
C LEU A 94 11.48 2.35 -1.10
N GLU A 95 12.54 3.06 -1.46
CA GLU A 95 13.19 4.08 -0.64
C GLU A 95 12.24 5.28 -0.45
N GLU A 96 11.69 5.81 -1.54
CA GLU A 96 10.68 6.89 -1.49
C GLU A 96 9.46 6.49 -0.65
N ILE A 97 9.03 5.23 -0.76
CA ILE A 97 7.90 4.68 0.01
C ILE A 97 8.27 4.59 1.49
N ALA A 98 9.49 4.16 1.83
CA ALA A 98 9.96 4.11 3.21
C ALA A 98 9.95 5.49 3.86
N GLU A 99 10.42 6.52 3.16
CA GLU A 99 10.39 7.91 3.63
C GLU A 99 8.95 8.40 3.86
N GLN A 100 8.05 8.10 2.94
CA GLN A 100 6.63 8.46 3.06
C GLN A 100 5.97 7.76 4.26
N LEU A 101 6.26 6.47 4.45
CA LEU A 101 5.73 5.70 5.58
C LEU A 101 6.30 6.17 6.92
N ALA A 102 7.53 6.69 6.94
CA ALA A 102 8.14 7.27 8.14
C ALA A 102 7.45 8.58 8.57
N MET A 103 6.84 9.32 7.64
CA MET A 103 6.05 10.52 7.95
C MET A 103 4.69 10.22 8.57
N LEU A 104 4.21 8.99 8.47
CA LEU A 104 2.93 8.59 9.06
C LEU A 104 3.09 8.37 10.57
N PRO A 105 2.13 8.84 11.39
CA PRO A 105 2.16 8.56 12.81
C PRO A 105 2.03 7.05 13.05
N ASN A 106 2.67 6.58 14.11
CA ASN A 106 2.61 5.17 14.51
C ASN A 106 1.29 4.84 15.23
N ILE A 107 0.18 5.31 14.66
CA ILE A 107 -1.18 5.14 15.17
C ILE A 107 -1.97 4.33 14.13
N HIS A 108 -2.66 3.31 14.55
CA HIS A 108 -3.51 2.51 13.68
C HIS A 108 -4.94 2.46 14.20
N PRO A 109 -5.95 2.75 13.35
CA PRO A 109 -5.86 3.20 11.96
C PRO A 109 -5.31 4.63 11.82
N VAL A 110 -4.56 4.90 10.76
CA VAL A 110 -4.04 6.24 10.48
C VAL A 110 -5.22 7.17 10.14
N PRO A 111 -5.37 8.31 10.82
CA PRO A 111 -6.49 9.22 10.58
C PRO A 111 -6.52 9.74 9.13
N PRO A 112 -7.70 9.88 8.50
CA PRO A 112 -7.82 10.36 7.11
C PRO A 112 -7.12 11.69 6.84
N LYS A 113 -7.09 12.58 7.80
CA LYS A 113 -6.43 13.90 7.69
C LYS A 113 -4.92 13.80 7.42
N VAL A 114 -4.27 12.75 7.90
CA VAL A 114 -2.82 12.54 7.74
C VAL A 114 -2.47 12.09 6.33
N TRP A 115 -3.40 11.48 5.62
CA TRP A 115 -3.21 11.05 4.23
C TRP A 115 -3.25 12.19 3.21
N GLY A 116 -3.84 13.35 3.54
CA GLY A 116 -4.01 14.46 2.62
C GLY A 116 -2.71 14.93 1.96
N PRO A 117 -1.63 15.23 2.69
CA PRO A 117 -0.35 15.59 2.09
C PRO A 117 0.23 14.52 1.17
N LEU A 118 0.11 13.25 1.54
CA LEU A 118 0.59 12.12 0.74
C LEU A 118 -0.24 11.95 -0.54
N HIS A 119 -1.56 12.12 -0.48
CA HIS A 119 -2.41 12.09 -1.67
C HIS A 119 -1.97 13.11 -2.71
N LYS A 120 -1.64 14.35 -2.32
CA LYS A 120 -1.15 15.38 -3.23
C LYS A 120 0.19 15.02 -3.89
N ILE A 121 1.08 14.35 -3.16
CA ILE A 121 2.35 13.84 -3.71
C ILE A 121 2.06 12.76 -4.75
N TRP A 122 1.14 11.86 -4.46
CA TRP A 122 0.76 10.78 -5.34
C TRP A 122 0.04 11.27 -6.60
N GLU A 123 -0.93 12.17 -6.47
CA GLU A 123 -1.63 12.77 -7.60
C GLU A 123 -0.64 13.41 -8.58
N ARG A 124 0.29 14.22 -8.07
CA ARG A 124 1.35 14.82 -8.90
C ARG A 124 2.20 13.78 -9.63
N ARG A 125 2.61 12.71 -8.95
CA ARG A 125 3.40 11.63 -9.56
C ARG A 125 2.61 10.90 -10.64
N ILE A 126 1.33 10.62 -10.39
CA ILE A 126 0.44 9.97 -11.35
C ILE A 126 0.22 10.88 -12.57
N ASP A 127 -0.05 12.15 -12.37
CA ASP A 127 -0.24 13.12 -13.47
C ASP A 127 1.02 13.23 -14.32
N GLN A 128 2.19 13.31 -13.70
CA GLN A 128 3.47 13.29 -14.41
C GLN A 128 3.63 12.01 -15.24
N ARG A 129 3.31 10.85 -14.66
CA ARG A 129 3.40 9.56 -15.37
C ARG A 129 2.42 9.48 -16.53
N VAL A 130 1.21 10.02 -16.38
CA VAL A 130 0.23 10.12 -17.46
C VAL A 130 0.75 11.00 -18.59
N ALA A 131 1.37 12.15 -18.28
CA ALA A 131 1.97 13.04 -19.28
C ALA A 131 3.11 12.36 -20.05
N GLU A 132 4.02 11.66 -19.33
CA GLU A 132 5.11 10.89 -19.94
C GLU A 132 4.59 9.81 -20.90
N LEU A 133 3.58 9.06 -20.49
CA LEU A 133 2.97 8.02 -21.34
C LEU A 133 2.26 8.60 -22.57
N LYS A 134 1.60 9.74 -22.43
CA LYS A 134 1.02 10.47 -23.58
C LYS A 134 2.09 10.89 -24.59
N GLN A 135 3.21 11.42 -24.09
CA GLN A 135 4.33 11.83 -24.93
C GLN A 135 4.99 10.64 -25.61
N LEU A 136 5.19 9.52 -24.88
CA LEU A 136 5.71 8.29 -25.45
C LEU A 136 4.82 7.76 -26.58
N LYS A 137 3.50 7.81 -26.41
CA LYS A 137 2.53 7.41 -27.45
C LYS A 137 2.64 8.28 -28.71
N ILE A 138 2.88 9.58 -28.56
CA ILE A 138 3.09 10.50 -29.67
C ILE A 138 4.39 10.15 -30.41
N ASN A 139 5.47 9.93 -29.66
CA ASN A 139 6.77 9.59 -30.23
C ASN A 139 6.72 8.27 -31.00
N LEU A 140 6.06 7.27 -30.44
CA LEU A 140 5.88 5.96 -31.10
C LEU A 140 5.14 6.10 -32.43
N ARG A 141 4.08 6.91 -32.50
CA ARG A 141 3.34 7.18 -33.74
C ARG A 141 4.18 7.91 -34.79
N ARG A 142 5.12 8.78 -34.38
CA ARG A 142 6.06 9.42 -35.31
C ARG A 142 7.04 8.40 -35.89
N CYS A 143 7.67 7.59 -35.03
CA CYS A 143 8.61 6.55 -35.49
C CYS A 143 7.97 5.58 -36.47
N THR A 144 6.74 5.14 -36.26
CA THR A 144 6.06 4.22 -37.18
C THR A 144 5.69 4.88 -38.50
N ARG A 145 5.41 6.18 -38.50
CA ARG A 145 5.13 6.94 -39.75
C ARG A 145 6.39 7.14 -40.58
N ASP A 146 7.50 7.43 -39.92
CA ASP A 146 8.78 7.65 -40.61
C ASP A 146 9.39 6.36 -41.17
N ALA A 147 9.11 5.22 -40.53
CA ALA A 147 9.52 3.90 -40.98
C ALA A 147 8.70 3.40 -42.20
N SER A 148 7.59 4.04 -42.55
CA SER A 148 6.72 3.69 -43.68
C SER A 148 6.97 4.53 -44.92
N ARG A 149 7.99 5.38 -44.92
CA ARG A 149 8.47 6.16 -46.06
C ARG A 149 9.76 5.61 -46.62
#